data_18c115e28944817907ac0a70db5143a5
#
_entry.id   18c115e28944817907ac0a70db5143a5
#
_cell.length_a   1.000
_cell.length_b   1.000
_cell.length_c   1.000
_cell.angle_alpha   90.00
_cell.angle_beta   90.00
_cell.angle_gamma   90.00
#
_symmetry.space_group_name_H-M   'P 1'
#
loop_
_entity.id
_entity.type
_entity.pdbx_description
1 polymer ?
#
loop_
_entity_poly.entity_id
_entity_poly.type
_entity_poly.pdbx_seq_one_letter_code
_entity_poly.pdbx_strand_id
1 'polypeptide(L)'
;MKEHHSTFAMRALSGAFMIAASWFLPDAANAAGMQGLKPCRVVGIKTEVQCGVLSRALDPTQPSGARIDVHYVVVPALARRKRSDPIFFLAGGPGQSAIKVAPLVLQQFSRLNNRRDLVFVDQRGTGRSAPLLCDEQRSGPMNGKLDASLREAAMAQCLARLKKLPYGDLRHFTTVHAMQDLDAVREALGASRINLIGASYGTRAALEYMRQFPAAVRRTVLDGVAPPDMVLPTSVSSDGQVALEALLAACEKEAACAKSNPNLRDTWRQLLASLPQTVRLAQPLTGQIESLQLTREAVLSLVRLPLYAPLTASA
;
A
#
# COMPACT_ATOMS: atom_id res chain seq x y z
N MET A 1 -4.35 -87.37 -60.82
CA MET A 1 -3.32 -88.26 -60.29
C MET A 1 -2.41 -87.40 -59.42
N LYS A 2 -2.24 -87.77 -58.18
CA LYS A 2 -1.38 -87.29 -57.11
C LYS A 2 -1.83 -85.96 -56.41
N GLU A 3 -2.45 -86.20 -55.28
CA GLU A 3 -2.68 -85.26 -54.14
C GLU A 3 -1.37 -84.84 -53.47
N HIS A 4 -1.31 -83.60 -53.07
CA HIS A 4 -0.38 -83.14 -52.04
C HIS A 4 -1.13 -82.34 -50.98
N HIS A 5 -1.35 -83.01 -49.85
CA HIS A 5 -1.76 -82.33 -48.58
C HIS A 5 -0.67 -81.48 -48.06
N SER A 6 -0.97 -80.26 -47.80
CA SER A 6 -0.13 -79.36 -47.01
C SER A 6 -0.91 -78.84 -45.81
N THR A 7 -0.48 -79.27 -44.60
CA THR A 7 -1.01 -78.90 -43.30
C THR A 7 -0.45 -77.53 -42.90
N PHE A 8 -1.31 -76.57 -42.75
CA PHE A 8 -1.01 -75.25 -42.18
C PHE A 8 -1.22 -75.28 -40.65
N ALA A 9 -0.15 -75.19 -39.92
CA ALA A 9 -0.15 -75.01 -38.46
C ALA A 9 -0.48 -73.56 -38.12
N MET A 10 -1.57 -73.36 -37.40
CA MET A 10 -2.03 -72.05 -36.90
C MET A 10 -1.27 -71.71 -35.56
N ARG A 11 -0.33 -70.83 -35.63
CA ARG A 11 0.31 -70.23 -34.42
C ARG A 11 -0.59 -69.13 -33.86
N ALA A 12 -1.11 -69.33 -32.64
CA ALA A 12 -1.82 -68.33 -31.88
C ALA A 12 -0.77 -67.36 -31.30
N LEU A 13 -0.82 -66.07 -31.71
CA LEU A 13 -0.12 -64.95 -31.09
C LEU A 13 -1.01 -64.36 -30.01
N SER A 14 -0.70 -64.65 -28.77
CA SER A 14 -1.25 -63.96 -27.58
C SER A 14 -0.62 -62.56 -27.48
N GLY A 15 -1.33 -61.54 -27.98
CA GLY A 15 -0.98 -60.14 -27.78
C GLY A 15 -1.42 -59.67 -26.39
N ALA A 16 -0.48 -59.49 -25.47
CA ALA A 16 -0.74 -58.83 -24.19
C ALA A 16 -0.94 -57.33 -24.45
N PHE A 17 -2.16 -56.83 -24.29
CA PHE A 17 -2.48 -55.38 -24.28
C PHE A 17 -2.02 -54.82 -22.95
N MET A 18 -0.85 -54.16 -22.92
CA MET A 18 -0.45 -53.29 -21.80
C MET A 18 -1.28 -52.00 -21.88
N ILE A 19 -2.26 -51.86 -21.00
CA ILE A 19 -2.93 -50.59 -20.72
C ILE A 19 -1.96 -49.75 -19.92
N ALA A 20 -1.27 -48.81 -20.58
CA ALA A 20 -0.53 -47.76 -19.92
C ALA A 20 -1.51 -46.84 -19.22
N ALA A 21 -1.72 -47.04 -17.91
CA ALA A 21 -2.41 -46.08 -17.06
C ALA A 21 -1.55 -44.84 -16.96
N SER A 22 -1.83 -43.83 -17.78
CA SER A 22 -1.29 -42.48 -17.66
C SER A 22 -1.83 -41.89 -16.37
N TRP A 23 -1.07 -42.01 -15.29
CA TRP A 23 -1.32 -41.28 -14.06
C TRP A 23 -1.12 -39.80 -14.38
N PHE A 24 -2.19 -39.05 -14.44
CA PHE A 24 -2.17 -37.60 -14.43
C PHE A 24 -1.56 -37.20 -13.07
N LEU A 25 -0.26 -36.97 -13.05
CA LEU A 25 0.39 -36.26 -11.93
C LEU A 25 -0.18 -34.83 -11.93
N PRO A 26 -0.77 -34.36 -10.82
CA PRO A 26 -1.16 -32.98 -10.73
C PRO A 26 0.07 -32.10 -10.89
N ASP A 27 -0.07 -31.04 -11.66
CA ASP A 27 0.95 -30.05 -11.96
C ASP A 27 1.73 -29.65 -10.70
N ALA A 28 2.92 -30.17 -10.50
CA ALA A 28 3.81 -29.85 -9.40
C ALA A 28 4.30 -28.38 -9.42
N ALA A 29 4.12 -27.69 -10.55
CA ALA A 29 4.46 -26.29 -10.72
C ALA A 29 3.63 -25.34 -9.83
N ASN A 30 2.39 -25.71 -9.43
CA ASN A 30 1.57 -24.90 -8.54
C ASN A 30 1.87 -25.09 -7.05
N ALA A 31 2.56 -26.17 -6.67
CA ALA A 31 2.87 -26.45 -5.27
C ALA A 31 4.16 -25.74 -4.77
N ALA A 32 5.10 -25.44 -5.67
CA ALA A 32 6.36 -24.80 -5.32
C ALA A 32 6.21 -23.32 -4.88
N GLY A 33 5.20 -22.62 -5.37
CA GLY A 33 4.99 -21.19 -5.07
C GLY A 33 4.30 -20.88 -3.73
N MET A 34 3.91 -21.89 -2.95
CA MET A 34 3.16 -21.70 -1.69
C MET A 34 3.93 -22.16 -0.44
N GLN A 35 5.21 -22.47 -0.56
CA GLN A 35 6.02 -22.85 0.60
C GLN A 35 6.16 -21.66 1.55
N GLY A 36 5.66 -21.83 2.81
CA GLY A 36 5.72 -20.82 3.86
C GLY A 36 4.44 -19.98 4.06
N LEU A 37 3.44 -20.08 3.17
CA LEU A 37 2.13 -19.45 3.40
C LEU A 37 1.30 -20.26 4.38
N LYS A 38 0.60 -19.56 5.29
CA LYS A 38 -0.30 -20.16 6.28
C LYS A 38 -1.69 -19.53 6.18
N PRO A 39 -2.76 -20.33 6.29
CA PRO A 39 -4.12 -19.78 6.40
C PRO A 39 -4.20 -18.81 7.57
N CYS A 40 -4.84 -17.66 7.33
CA CYS A 40 -5.00 -16.63 8.34
C CYS A 40 -6.23 -15.76 8.08
N ARG A 41 -6.58 -14.93 9.07
CA ARG A 41 -7.65 -13.94 8.95
C ARG A 41 -7.10 -12.53 9.10
N VAL A 42 -7.58 -11.64 8.23
CA VAL A 42 -7.29 -10.20 8.26
C VAL A 42 -8.58 -9.48 8.65
N VAL A 43 -8.48 -8.57 9.60
CA VAL A 43 -9.63 -7.77 10.05
C VAL A 43 -10.24 -7.04 8.86
N GLY A 44 -11.56 -7.15 8.70
CA GLY A 44 -12.32 -6.57 7.59
C GLY A 44 -12.37 -7.42 6.30
N ILE A 45 -11.65 -8.54 6.23
CA ILE A 45 -11.79 -9.52 5.14
C ILE A 45 -12.61 -10.72 5.64
N LYS A 46 -13.73 -10.99 4.96
CA LYS A 46 -14.68 -12.04 5.42
C LYS A 46 -14.16 -13.46 5.20
N THR A 47 -13.38 -13.68 4.16
CA THR A 47 -12.82 -14.98 3.77
C THR A 47 -11.45 -15.20 4.41
N GLU A 48 -11.07 -16.46 4.56
CA GLU A 48 -9.71 -16.84 4.90
C GLU A 48 -8.76 -16.45 3.77
N VAL A 49 -7.57 -15.98 4.13
CA VAL A 49 -6.50 -15.57 3.23
C VAL A 49 -5.22 -16.31 3.58
N GLN A 50 -4.14 -16.10 2.84
CA GLN A 50 -2.84 -16.72 3.11
C GLN A 50 -1.86 -15.65 3.59
N CYS A 51 -1.30 -15.84 4.78
CA CYS A 51 -0.26 -14.97 5.34
C CYS A 51 1.12 -15.56 5.12
N GLY A 52 2.07 -14.71 4.72
CA GLY A 52 3.47 -15.05 4.61
C GLY A 52 4.36 -14.06 5.36
N VAL A 53 5.52 -14.55 5.74
CA VAL A 53 6.59 -13.74 6.34
C VAL A 53 7.88 -14.12 5.64
N LEU A 54 8.61 -13.11 5.17
CA LEU A 54 9.90 -13.28 4.52
C LEU A 54 10.97 -12.52 5.30
N SER A 55 11.97 -13.23 5.82
CA SER A 55 13.09 -12.58 6.49
C SER A 55 14.03 -11.95 5.47
N ARG A 56 14.33 -10.67 5.65
CA ARG A 56 15.16 -9.87 4.75
C ARG A 56 16.32 -9.23 5.53
N ALA A 57 17.48 -9.08 4.91
CA ALA A 57 18.54 -8.26 5.48
C ALA A 57 18.06 -6.81 5.60
N LEU A 58 18.33 -6.16 6.73
CA LEU A 58 18.09 -4.72 6.90
C LEU A 58 18.89 -3.93 5.86
N ASP A 59 20.20 -4.19 5.83
CA ASP A 59 21.12 -3.70 4.79
C ASP A 59 21.34 -4.81 3.75
N PRO A 60 20.87 -4.66 2.51
CA PRO A 60 21.08 -5.65 1.45
C PRO A 60 22.56 -5.92 1.14
N THR A 61 23.47 -4.98 1.46
CA THR A 61 24.92 -5.15 1.26
C THR A 61 25.57 -5.99 2.35
N GLN A 62 24.86 -6.24 3.46
CA GLN A 62 25.31 -7.04 4.60
C GLN A 62 24.33 -8.19 4.90
N PRO A 63 24.30 -9.25 4.07
CA PRO A 63 23.31 -10.33 4.18
C PRO A 63 23.30 -11.07 5.52
N SER A 64 24.43 -11.11 6.22
CA SER A 64 24.60 -11.70 7.57
C SER A 64 24.31 -10.72 8.71
N GLY A 65 24.02 -9.45 8.42
CA GLY A 65 23.72 -8.42 9.40
C GLY A 65 22.33 -8.52 10.00
N ALA A 66 21.86 -7.40 10.58
CA ALA A 66 20.52 -7.30 11.14
C ALA A 66 19.45 -7.67 10.10
N ARG A 67 18.41 -8.36 10.57
CA ARG A 67 17.31 -8.82 9.71
C ARG A 67 15.99 -8.24 10.15
N ILE A 68 15.08 -8.11 9.20
CA ILE A 68 13.69 -7.70 9.42
C ILE A 68 12.76 -8.74 8.79
N ASP A 69 11.56 -8.86 9.35
CA ASP A 69 10.50 -9.68 8.79
C ASP A 69 9.58 -8.82 7.94
N VAL A 70 9.42 -9.21 6.68
CA VAL A 70 8.49 -8.58 5.73
C VAL A 70 7.22 -9.42 5.70
N HIS A 71 6.12 -8.84 6.18
CA HIS A 71 4.82 -9.48 6.25
C HIS A 71 4.01 -9.20 4.97
N TYR A 72 3.36 -10.23 4.46
CA TYR A 72 2.48 -10.10 3.30
C TYR A 72 1.26 -11.02 3.40
N VAL A 73 0.24 -10.66 2.65
CA VAL A 73 -1.02 -11.40 2.57
C VAL A 73 -1.35 -11.64 1.11
N VAL A 74 -1.74 -12.86 0.80
CA VAL A 74 -2.28 -13.25 -0.50
C VAL A 74 -3.76 -13.55 -0.34
N VAL A 75 -4.59 -12.81 -1.06
CA VAL A 75 -6.01 -13.11 -1.24
C VAL A 75 -6.15 -13.97 -2.49
N PRO A 76 -6.49 -15.26 -2.36
CA PRO A 76 -6.54 -16.16 -3.50
C PRO A 76 -7.58 -15.74 -4.54
N ALA A 77 -7.28 -15.98 -5.79
CA ALA A 77 -8.24 -15.81 -6.88
C ALA A 77 -9.48 -16.69 -6.67
N LEU A 78 -10.66 -16.17 -7.03
CA LEU A 78 -11.92 -16.91 -6.90
C LEU A 78 -12.03 -18.07 -7.92
N ALA A 79 -11.43 -17.92 -9.10
CA ALA A 79 -11.48 -18.92 -10.14
C ALA A 79 -10.50 -20.08 -9.88
N ARG A 80 -10.93 -21.32 -10.10
CA ARG A 80 -10.07 -22.51 -10.04
C ARG A 80 -8.85 -22.41 -10.97
N ARG A 81 -9.07 -21.92 -12.21
CA ARG A 81 -7.98 -21.66 -13.17
C ARG A 81 -7.57 -20.21 -13.08
N LYS A 82 -6.74 -19.92 -12.09
CA LYS A 82 -6.17 -18.57 -11.91
C LYS A 82 -5.06 -18.31 -12.93
N ARG A 83 -4.77 -17.03 -13.13
CA ARG A 83 -3.62 -16.58 -13.92
C ARG A 83 -2.37 -16.56 -13.04
N SER A 84 -1.21 -16.77 -13.65
CA SER A 84 0.10 -16.84 -12.99
C SER A 84 0.71 -15.46 -12.69
N ASP A 85 0.04 -14.36 -13.09
CA ASP A 85 0.49 -12.99 -12.92
C ASP A 85 -0.35 -12.27 -11.84
N PRO A 86 0.00 -12.41 -10.55
CA PRO A 86 -0.75 -11.80 -9.45
C PRO A 86 -0.71 -10.27 -9.51
N ILE A 87 -1.60 -9.63 -8.75
CA ILE A 87 -1.66 -8.18 -8.63
C ILE A 87 -1.12 -7.79 -7.25
N PHE A 88 -0.08 -6.96 -7.22
CA PHE A 88 0.48 -6.37 -6.01
C PHE A 88 -0.07 -4.97 -5.81
N PHE A 89 -0.64 -4.72 -4.64
CA PHE A 89 -1.14 -3.40 -4.27
C PHE A 89 -0.11 -2.66 -3.41
N LEU A 90 0.24 -1.46 -3.84
CA LEU A 90 1.18 -0.56 -3.17
C LEU A 90 0.40 0.59 -2.53
N ALA A 91 0.39 0.60 -1.21
CA ALA A 91 -0.34 1.60 -0.42
C ALA A 91 0.33 2.97 -0.44
N GLY A 92 -0.45 3.97 -0.09
CA GLY A 92 -0.04 5.37 -0.04
C GLY A 92 0.67 5.79 1.25
N GLY A 93 0.58 7.04 1.58
CA GLY A 93 1.21 7.71 2.72
C GLY A 93 2.34 8.62 2.29
N PRO A 94 3.64 8.25 2.45
CA PRO A 94 4.23 6.96 2.86
C PRO A 94 3.85 6.52 4.28
N GLY A 95 4.03 5.21 4.54
CA GLY A 95 3.85 4.65 5.89
C GLY A 95 2.54 3.87 6.10
N GLN A 96 1.63 3.87 5.14
CA GLN A 96 0.38 3.11 5.24
C GLN A 96 0.63 1.60 5.06
N SER A 97 0.05 0.78 5.95
CA SER A 97 0.08 -0.68 5.81
C SER A 97 -0.82 -1.12 4.65
N ALA A 98 -0.26 -1.84 3.68
CA ALA A 98 -1.03 -2.42 2.58
C ALA A 98 -2.01 -3.48 3.08
N ILE A 99 -1.63 -4.25 4.10
CA ILE A 99 -2.50 -5.28 4.70
C ILE A 99 -3.71 -4.63 5.40
N LYS A 100 -3.52 -3.50 6.10
CA LYS A 100 -4.61 -2.80 6.78
C LYS A 100 -5.63 -2.19 5.82
N VAL A 101 -5.21 -1.77 4.64
CA VAL A 101 -6.12 -1.21 3.62
C VAL A 101 -6.70 -2.26 2.67
N ALA A 102 -6.24 -3.51 2.74
CA ALA A 102 -6.71 -4.58 1.89
C ALA A 102 -8.25 -4.75 1.86
N PRO A 103 -9.01 -4.62 2.97
CA PRO A 103 -10.47 -4.71 2.94
C PRO A 103 -11.12 -3.67 2.02
N LEU A 104 -10.63 -2.42 2.05
CA LEU A 104 -11.13 -1.33 1.20
C LEU A 104 -10.78 -1.59 -0.27
N VAL A 105 -9.54 -2.01 -0.54
CA VAL A 105 -9.06 -2.34 -1.89
C VAL A 105 -9.88 -3.50 -2.49
N LEU A 106 -10.16 -4.54 -1.71
CA LEU A 106 -10.98 -5.67 -2.15
C LEU A 106 -12.41 -5.25 -2.48
N GLN A 107 -12.98 -4.31 -1.74
CA GLN A 107 -14.30 -3.77 -2.03
C GLN A 107 -14.32 -3.03 -3.37
N GLN A 108 -13.32 -2.20 -3.64
CA GLN A 108 -13.22 -1.39 -4.86
C GLN A 108 -12.83 -2.22 -6.08
N PHE A 109 -11.94 -3.19 -5.92
CA PHE A 109 -11.34 -3.97 -7.00
C PHE A 109 -11.74 -5.45 -7.00
N SER A 110 -12.92 -5.79 -6.48
CA SER A 110 -13.40 -7.17 -6.33
C SER A 110 -13.33 -7.98 -7.65
N ARG A 111 -13.58 -7.35 -8.80
CA ARG A 111 -13.49 -8.00 -10.11
C ARG A 111 -12.08 -8.46 -10.49
N LEU A 112 -11.04 -7.78 -9.99
CA LEU A 112 -9.65 -8.14 -10.28
C LEU A 112 -9.26 -9.45 -9.60
N ASN A 113 -9.84 -9.75 -8.44
CA ASN A 113 -9.62 -11.00 -7.72
C ASN A 113 -10.28 -12.23 -8.37
N ASN A 114 -11.14 -12.04 -9.37
CA ASN A 114 -11.80 -13.19 -10.02
C ASN A 114 -10.79 -14.21 -10.57
N ARG A 115 -9.72 -13.77 -11.21
CA ARG A 115 -8.77 -14.66 -11.91
C ARG A 115 -7.31 -14.47 -11.50
N ARG A 116 -7.01 -13.54 -10.58
CA ARG A 116 -5.65 -13.25 -10.08
C ARG A 116 -5.65 -13.17 -8.57
N ASP A 117 -4.60 -13.70 -7.99
CA ASP A 117 -4.33 -13.46 -6.58
C ASP A 117 -4.04 -11.96 -6.38
N LEU A 118 -4.55 -11.40 -5.28
CA LEU A 118 -4.18 -10.05 -4.84
C LEU A 118 -3.18 -10.17 -3.70
N VAL A 119 -2.07 -9.48 -3.82
CA VAL A 119 -0.95 -9.53 -2.87
C VAL A 119 -0.80 -8.15 -2.21
N PHE A 120 -0.78 -8.15 -0.89
CA PHE A 120 -0.61 -6.97 -0.05
C PHE A 120 0.65 -7.16 0.78
N VAL A 121 1.68 -6.37 0.51
CA VAL A 121 2.96 -6.43 1.23
C VAL A 121 3.08 -5.20 2.10
N ASP A 122 3.19 -5.37 3.42
CA ASP A 122 3.61 -4.28 4.27
C ASP A 122 5.08 -3.97 3.97
N GLN A 123 5.34 -2.79 3.43
CA GLN A 123 6.70 -2.36 3.16
C GLN A 123 7.47 -2.23 4.47
N ARG A 124 8.82 -2.41 4.43
CA ARG A 124 9.66 -2.15 5.61
C ARG A 124 9.32 -0.81 6.26
N GLY A 125 9.20 -0.78 7.57
CA GLY A 125 8.79 0.39 8.34
C GLY A 125 7.28 0.53 8.54
N THR A 126 6.45 -0.32 7.91
CA THR A 126 4.99 -0.21 7.95
C THR A 126 4.32 -1.46 8.51
N GLY A 127 3.11 -1.32 9.00
CA GLY A 127 2.27 -2.43 9.44
C GLY A 127 2.95 -3.34 10.46
N ARG A 128 3.28 -4.57 10.05
CA ARG A 128 4.03 -5.55 10.87
C ARG A 128 5.47 -5.73 10.38
N SER A 129 5.86 -5.08 9.30
CA SER A 129 7.19 -5.22 8.68
C SER A 129 8.17 -4.22 9.30
N ALA A 130 8.77 -4.57 10.45
CA ALA A 130 9.69 -3.72 11.21
C ALA A 130 9.13 -2.29 11.40
N PRO A 131 7.99 -2.12 12.08
CA PRO A 131 7.26 -0.86 12.11
C PRO A 131 8.04 0.28 12.73
N LEU A 132 8.02 1.43 12.07
CA LEU A 132 8.57 2.69 12.56
C LEU A 132 7.41 3.55 13.11
N LEU A 133 6.93 3.21 14.30
CA LEU A 133 5.79 3.89 14.91
C LEU A 133 6.26 4.90 15.95
N CYS A 134 5.78 6.14 15.81
CA CYS A 134 5.77 7.12 16.88
C CYS A 134 4.41 7.03 17.59
N ASP A 135 4.44 7.13 18.93
CA ASP A 135 3.20 7.22 19.69
C ASP A 135 2.51 8.53 19.36
N GLU A 136 1.56 8.47 18.44
CA GLU A 136 0.64 9.56 18.24
C GLU A 136 -0.31 9.58 19.44
N GLN A 137 -0.16 10.57 20.29
CA GLN A 137 -1.12 10.83 21.37
C GLN A 137 -2.44 11.30 20.75
N ARG A 138 -3.25 10.37 20.22
CA ARG A 138 -4.55 10.70 19.63
C ARG A 138 -5.49 11.36 20.65
N SER A 139 -5.34 11.01 21.91
CA SER A 139 -6.11 11.54 23.06
C SER A 139 -5.40 12.65 23.84
N GLY A 140 -4.21 13.07 23.42
CA GLY A 140 -3.47 14.16 24.07
C GLY A 140 -4.10 15.53 23.84
N PRO A 141 -3.67 16.55 24.62
CA PRO A 141 -4.15 17.92 24.49
C PRO A 141 -4.03 18.43 23.04
N MET A 142 -5.01 19.23 22.60
CA MET A 142 -5.03 19.77 21.24
C MET A 142 -3.82 20.70 21.00
N ASN A 143 -3.34 21.41 22.03
CA ASN A 143 -2.13 22.23 21.93
C ASN A 143 -0.91 21.44 21.43
N GLY A 144 -0.70 20.22 21.92
CA GLY A 144 0.40 19.37 21.48
C GLY A 144 0.34 18.99 20.00
N LYS A 145 -0.84 19.08 19.38
CA LYS A 145 -1.03 18.81 17.94
C LYS A 145 -0.86 20.06 17.07
N LEU A 146 -1.14 21.23 17.59
CA LEU A 146 -1.11 22.50 16.87
C LEU A 146 0.19 23.26 17.04
N ASP A 147 0.86 23.10 18.19
CA ASP A 147 2.13 23.74 18.49
C ASP A 147 3.29 23.08 17.73
N ALA A 148 3.97 23.85 16.88
CA ALA A 148 5.09 23.38 16.08
C ALA A 148 6.28 22.91 16.91
N SER A 149 6.59 23.63 18.01
CA SER A 149 7.73 23.31 18.89
C SER A 149 7.53 22.01 19.65
N LEU A 150 6.30 21.75 20.12
CA LEU A 150 5.93 20.50 20.79
C LEU A 150 5.95 19.31 19.81
N ARG A 151 5.55 19.54 18.56
CA ARG A 151 5.64 18.50 17.49
C ARG A 151 7.09 18.17 17.17
N GLU A 152 7.95 19.17 17.07
CA GLU A 152 9.39 18.98 16.82
C GLU A 152 10.06 18.20 17.97
N ALA A 153 9.78 18.58 19.21
CA ALA A 153 10.28 17.87 20.39
C ALA A 153 9.80 16.41 20.42
N ALA A 154 8.50 16.15 20.14
CA ALA A 154 7.94 14.81 20.07
C ALA A 154 8.58 13.99 18.94
N MET A 155 8.84 14.59 17.78
CA MET A 155 9.54 13.94 16.67
C MET A 155 10.98 13.59 17.03
N ALA A 156 11.71 14.48 17.69
CA ALA A 156 13.09 14.21 18.16
C ALA A 156 13.11 13.03 19.16
N GLN A 157 12.19 13.00 20.09
CA GLN A 157 12.06 11.89 21.04
C GLN A 157 11.71 10.57 20.34
N CYS A 158 10.78 10.61 19.37
CA CYS A 158 10.44 9.46 18.57
C CYS A 158 11.66 8.93 17.81
N LEU A 159 12.38 9.79 17.11
CA LEU A 159 13.60 9.44 16.39
C LEU A 159 14.64 8.76 17.31
N ALA A 160 14.82 9.30 18.52
CA ALA A 160 15.71 8.71 19.51
C ALA A 160 15.29 7.29 19.95
N ARG A 161 13.96 7.04 20.06
CA ARG A 161 13.44 5.69 20.32
C ARG A 161 13.62 4.75 19.14
N LEU A 162 13.30 5.19 17.93
CA LEU A 162 13.42 4.38 16.72
C LEU A 162 14.86 3.90 16.48
N LYS A 163 15.85 4.77 16.74
CA LYS A 163 17.28 4.42 16.64
C LYS A 163 17.73 3.32 17.61
N LYS A 164 16.97 3.06 18.69
CA LYS A 164 17.26 2.00 19.67
C LYS A 164 16.65 0.64 19.32
N LEU A 165 15.82 0.57 18.27
CA LEU A 165 15.23 -0.69 17.83
C LEU A 165 16.32 -1.64 17.30
N PRO A 166 16.12 -2.97 17.35
CA PRO A 166 17.06 -3.94 16.76
C PRO A 166 17.36 -3.69 15.28
N TYR A 167 16.45 -3.00 14.61
CA TYR A 167 16.53 -2.57 13.22
C TYR A 167 16.61 -1.03 13.09
N GLY A 168 17.20 -0.35 14.08
CA GLY A 168 17.16 1.11 14.23
C GLY A 168 18.07 1.88 13.28
N ASP A 169 18.78 1.25 12.35
CA ASP A 169 19.46 1.96 11.28
C ASP A 169 18.45 2.40 10.20
N LEU A 170 17.91 3.59 10.39
CA LEU A 170 16.83 4.13 9.59
C LEU A 170 17.24 4.44 8.13
N ARG A 171 18.54 4.45 7.81
CA ARG A 171 19.04 4.66 6.43
C ARG A 171 18.57 3.60 5.44
N HIS A 172 18.21 2.42 5.94
CA HIS A 172 17.76 1.30 5.14
C HIS A 172 16.24 1.23 4.92
N PHE A 173 15.47 2.19 5.47
CA PHE A 173 14.03 2.28 5.27
C PHE A 173 13.70 3.19 4.08
N THR A 174 14.20 2.80 2.91
CA THR A 174 14.03 3.55 1.65
C THR A 174 13.05 2.84 0.71
N THR A 175 12.48 3.57 -0.24
CA THR A 175 11.67 3.00 -1.32
C THR A 175 12.46 1.98 -2.15
N VAL A 176 13.75 2.24 -2.37
CA VAL A 176 14.66 1.33 -3.11
C VAL A 176 14.69 -0.05 -2.44
N HIS A 177 15.00 -0.10 -1.15
CA HIS A 177 15.06 -1.37 -0.40
C HIS A 177 13.68 -2.03 -0.25
N ALA A 178 12.61 -1.23 -0.08
CA ALA A 178 11.25 -1.75 -0.01
C ALA A 178 10.84 -2.47 -1.31
N MET A 179 11.29 -1.99 -2.47
CA MET A 179 11.01 -2.65 -3.75
C MET A 179 11.85 -3.92 -3.96
N GLN A 180 13.04 -3.99 -3.40
CA GLN A 180 13.81 -5.24 -3.34
C GLN A 180 13.14 -6.29 -2.45
N ASP A 181 12.52 -5.88 -1.35
CA ASP A 181 11.72 -6.79 -0.52
C ASP A 181 10.46 -7.26 -1.26
N LEU A 182 9.80 -6.37 -1.98
CA LEU A 182 8.63 -6.69 -2.79
C LEU A 182 8.97 -7.73 -3.87
N ASP A 183 10.11 -7.57 -4.53
CA ASP A 183 10.56 -8.51 -5.55
C ASP A 183 10.89 -9.88 -4.95
N ALA A 184 11.50 -9.91 -3.78
CA ALA A 184 11.73 -11.16 -3.07
C ALA A 184 10.40 -11.88 -2.69
N VAL A 185 9.34 -11.14 -2.36
CA VAL A 185 8.00 -11.72 -2.18
C VAL A 185 7.45 -12.26 -3.50
N ARG A 186 7.63 -11.56 -4.62
CA ARG A 186 7.28 -12.06 -5.97
C ARG A 186 7.97 -13.41 -6.26
N GLU A 187 9.28 -13.48 -6.00
CA GLU A 187 10.07 -14.72 -6.20
C GLU A 187 9.59 -15.83 -5.28
N ALA A 188 9.35 -15.55 -4.00
CA ALA A 188 8.84 -16.53 -3.04
C ALA A 188 7.46 -17.08 -3.44
N LEU A 189 6.65 -16.29 -4.16
CA LEU A 189 5.37 -16.72 -4.73
C LEU A 189 5.51 -17.43 -6.10
N GLY A 190 6.72 -17.57 -6.63
CA GLY A 190 6.99 -18.21 -7.93
C GLY A 190 6.44 -17.41 -9.12
N ALA A 191 6.13 -16.13 -8.95
CA ALA A 191 5.57 -15.29 -10.01
C ALA A 191 6.66 -14.75 -10.92
N SER A 192 6.68 -15.16 -12.21
CA SER A 192 7.62 -14.62 -13.19
C SER A 192 7.35 -13.15 -13.50
N ARG A 193 6.08 -12.75 -13.56
CA ARG A 193 5.62 -11.37 -13.77
C ARG A 193 4.46 -11.04 -12.84
N ILE A 194 4.39 -9.76 -12.46
CA ILE A 194 3.32 -9.22 -11.63
C ILE A 194 2.64 -8.02 -12.29
N ASN A 195 1.45 -7.72 -11.82
CA ASN A 195 0.77 -6.46 -12.10
C ASN A 195 0.86 -5.59 -10.85
N LEU A 196 1.04 -4.29 -11.03
CA LEU A 196 1.14 -3.31 -9.95
C LEU A 196 -0.09 -2.40 -9.94
N ILE A 197 -0.62 -2.13 -8.77
CA ILE A 197 -1.57 -1.03 -8.54
C ILE A 197 -0.97 -0.17 -7.45
N GLY A 198 -0.55 1.03 -7.79
CA GLY A 198 -0.03 2.02 -6.84
C GLY A 198 -1.03 3.15 -6.61
N ALA A 199 -1.28 3.49 -5.35
CA ALA A 199 -2.12 4.62 -4.98
C ALA A 199 -1.29 5.68 -4.23
N SER A 200 -1.39 6.97 -4.65
CA SER A 200 -0.67 8.08 -4.01
C SER A 200 0.86 7.80 -3.96
N TYR A 201 1.51 7.81 -2.78
CA TYR A 201 2.91 7.39 -2.64
C TYR A 201 3.17 5.99 -3.25
N GLY A 202 2.19 5.09 -3.24
CA GLY A 202 2.31 3.78 -3.87
C GLY A 202 2.63 3.83 -5.37
N THR A 203 2.30 4.94 -6.04
CA THR A 203 2.67 5.18 -7.45
C THR A 203 4.17 5.41 -7.60
N ARG A 204 4.78 6.17 -6.67
CA ARG A 204 6.25 6.36 -6.62
C ARG A 204 6.96 5.04 -6.36
N ALA A 205 6.42 4.21 -5.45
CA ALA A 205 6.94 2.87 -5.19
C ALA A 205 6.82 1.97 -6.44
N ALA A 206 5.69 2.01 -7.15
CA ALA A 206 5.51 1.28 -8.40
C ALA A 206 6.51 1.71 -9.49
N LEU A 207 6.74 3.01 -9.64
CA LEU A 207 7.72 3.55 -10.58
C LEU A 207 9.15 3.08 -10.23
N GLU A 208 9.49 3.08 -8.94
CA GLU A 208 10.79 2.57 -8.48
C GLU A 208 10.92 1.06 -8.72
N TYR A 209 9.86 0.27 -8.49
CA TYR A 209 9.88 -1.15 -8.81
C TYR A 209 10.08 -1.40 -10.31
N MET A 210 9.37 -0.66 -11.16
CA MET A 210 9.53 -0.73 -12.62
C MET A 210 10.96 -0.38 -13.06
N ARG A 211 11.60 0.58 -12.40
CA ARG A 211 13.00 0.97 -12.67
C ARG A 211 13.97 -0.15 -12.32
N GLN A 212 13.76 -0.85 -11.18
CA GLN A 212 14.67 -1.92 -10.73
C GLN A 212 14.41 -3.25 -11.45
N PHE A 213 13.14 -3.60 -11.68
CA PHE A 213 12.70 -4.92 -12.15
C PHE A 213 11.77 -4.83 -13.37
N PRO A 214 12.18 -4.18 -14.47
CA PRO A 214 11.29 -3.94 -15.62
C PRO A 214 10.77 -5.25 -16.26
N ALA A 215 11.58 -6.30 -16.27
CA ALA A 215 11.21 -7.60 -16.83
C ALA A 215 10.14 -8.34 -16.02
N ALA A 216 10.05 -8.05 -14.72
CA ALA A 216 9.07 -8.65 -13.81
C ALA A 216 7.69 -7.97 -13.88
N VAL A 217 7.58 -6.81 -14.53
CA VAL A 217 6.33 -6.07 -14.62
C VAL A 217 5.56 -6.44 -15.88
N ARG A 218 4.28 -6.77 -15.73
CA ARG A 218 3.37 -7.01 -16.84
C ARG A 218 2.52 -5.77 -17.15
N ARG A 219 1.90 -5.18 -16.13
CA ARG A 219 1.07 -3.98 -16.22
C ARG A 219 1.14 -3.19 -14.93
N THR A 220 0.98 -1.88 -15.04
CA THR A 220 0.94 -0.98 -13.89
C THR A 220 -0.25 -0.03 -14.02
N VAL A 221 -0.95 0.18 -12.92
CA VAL A 221 -1.98 1.21 -12.74
C VAL A 221 -1.47 2.16 -11.67
N LEU A 222 -1.47 3.45 -11.98
CA LEU A 222 -1.03 4.52 -11.09
C LEU A 222 -2.22 5.44 -10.80
N ASP A 223 -2.64 5.48 -9.56
CA ASP A 223 -3.76 6.30 -9.10
C ASP A 223 -3.26 7.42 -8.18
N GLY A 224 -3.46 8.69 -8.58
CA GLY A 224 -2.92 9.85 -7.87
C GLY A 224 -1.39 9.89 -7.92
N VAL A 225 -0.83 10.06 -9.12
CA VAL A 225 0.60 9.91 -9.38
C VAL A 225 1.45 10.90 -8.60
N ALA A 226 2.39 10.38 -7.80
CA ALA A 226 3.48 11.12 -7.16
C ALA A 226 4.80 10.78 -7.85
N PRO A 227 5.22 11.54 -8.88
CA PRO A 227 6.41 11.23 -9.67
C PRO A 227 7.69 11.34 -8.83
N PRO A 228 8.78 10.64 -9.23
CA PRO A 228 10.03 10.63 -8.46
C PRO A 228 10.70 11.99 -8.28
N ASP A 229 10.52 12.90 -9.22
CA ASP A 229 11.04 14.28 -9.21
C ASP A 229 10.19 15.27 -8.40
N MET A 230 9.00 14.87 -7.94
CA MET A 230 8.17 15.69 -7.06
C MET A 230 8.88 15.97 -5.73
N VAL A 231 9.14 17.24 -5.44
CA VAL A 231 9.70 17.69 -4.15
C VAL A 231 8.55 17.81 -3.15
N LEU A 232 8.25 16.75 -2.43
CA LEU A 232 7.04 16.60 -1.63
C LEU A 232 6.71 17.79 -0.70
N PRO A 233 7.64 18.35 0.15
CA PRO A 233 7.25 19.46 1.00
C PRO A 233 6.86 20.72 0.22
N THR A 234 7.62 21.09 -0.80
CA THR A 234 7.39 22.29 -1.62
C THR A 234 6.15 22.14 -2.48
N SER A 235 5.99 21.01 -3.20
CA SER A 235 4.82 20.75 -4.03
C SER A 235 3.52 20.80 -3.23
N VAL A 236 3.51 20.21 -2.03
CA VAL A 236 2.31 20.22 -1.17
C VAL A 236 1.89 21.65 -0.79
N SER A 237 2.84 22.55 -0.56
CA SER A 237 2.54 23.94 -0.20
C SER A 237 2.03 24.73 -1.40
N SER A 238 2.70 24.63 -2.56
CA SER A 238 2.29 25.35 -3.78
C SER A 238 0.94 24.85 -4.31
N ASP A 239 0.73 23.53 -4.36
CA ASP A 239 -0.52 22.94 -4.83
C ASP A 239 -1.69 23.27 -3.89
N GLY A 240 -1.44 23.27 -2.56
CA GLY A 240 -2.42 23.70 -1.57
C GLY A 240 -2.85 25.17 -1.75
N GLN A 241 -1.89 26.06 -2.06
CA GLN A 241 -2.21 27.46 -2.36
C GLN A 241 -3.04 27.60 -3.63
N VAL A 242 -2.67 26.89 -4.71
CA VAL A 242 -3.44 26.90 -5.97
C VAL A 242 -4.87 26.39 -5.75
N ALA A 243 -5.03 25.32 -4.98
CA ALA A 243 -6.36 24.77 -4.66
C ALA A 243 -7.22 25.75 -3.85
N LEU A 244 -6.63 26.43 -2.86
CA LEU A 244 -7.31 27.46 -2.08
C LEU A 244 -7.76 28.64 -2.97
N GLU A 245 -6.85 29.13 -3.82
CA GLU A 245 -7.18 30.21 -4.76
C GLU A 245 -8.33 29.83 -5.71
N ALA A 246 -8.33 28.57 -6.18
CA ALA A 246 -9.39 28.05 -7.03
C ALA A 246 -10.74 28.00 -6.30
N LEU A 247 -10.75 27.58 -5.02
CA LEU A 247 -11.95 27.56 -4.18
C LEU A 247 -12.50 28.95 -3.96
N LEU A 248 -11.67 29.94 -3.59
CA LEU A 248 -12.07 31.33 -3.39
C LEU A 248 -12.64 31.91 -4.69
N ALA A 249 -11.99 31.69 -5.82
CA ALA A 249 -12.46 32.15 -7.13
C ALA A 249 -13.77 31.47 -7.55
N ALA A 250 -14.01 30.22 -7.20
CA ALA A 250 -15.25 29.52 -7.45
C ALA A 250 -16.42 30.15 -6.65
N CYS A 251 -16.19 30.46 -5.35
CA CYS A 251 -17.16 31.13 -4.52
C CYS A 251 -17.50 32.53 -5.04
N GLU A 252 -16.52 33.31 -5.49
CA GLU A 252 -16.73 34.66 -6.05
C GLU A 252 -17.59 34.64 -7.34
N LYS A 253 -17.53 33.57 -8.12
CA LYS A 253 -18.30 33.40 -9.36
C LYS A 253 -19.73 32.89 -9.12
N GLU A 254 -19.95 32.17 -8.03
CA GLU A 254 -21.24 31.60 -7.70
C GLU A 254 -22.05 32.60 -6.87
N ALA A 255 -23.20 33.04 -7.39
CA ALA A 255 -23.97 34.15 -6.84
C ALA A 255 -24.44 33.94 -5.39
N ALA A 256 -24.84 32.71 -5.03
CA ALA A 256 -25.29 32.39 -3.68
C ALA A 256 -24.12 32.42 -2.69
N CYS A 257 -22.97 31.87 -3.07
CA CYS A 257 -21.75 31.87 -2.27
C CYS A 257 -21.23 33.30 -2.05
N ALA A 258 -21.10 34.07 -3.13
CA ALA A 258 -20.64 35.47 -3.07
C ALA A 258 -21.53 36.34 -2.18
N LYS A 259 -22.87 36.13 -2.26
CA LYS A 259 -23.82 36.82 -1.41
C LYS A 259 -23.73 36.44 0.06
N SER A 260 -23.48 35.15 0.36
CA SER A 260 -23.35 34.65 1.74
C SER A 260 -22.01 34.98 2.35
N ASN A 261 -20.97 35.13 1.53
CA ASN A 261 -19.58 35.38 1.95
C ASN A 261 -18.99 36.61 1.24
N PRO A 262 -19.54 37.82 1.47
CA PRO A 262 -19.01 39.02 0.85
C PRO A 262 -17.58 39.27 1.31
N ASN A 263 -16.69 39.61 0.36
CA ASN A 263 -15.26 39.88 0.63
C ASN A 263 -14.49 38.73 1.27
N LEU A 264 -14.82 37.48 0.89
CA LEU A 264 -14.21 36.28 1.49
C LEU A 264 -12.68 36.29 1.48
N ARG A 265 -12.04 36.79 0.42
CA ARG A 265 -10.56 36.92 0.35
C ARG A 265 -10.01 37.90 1.38
N ASP A 266 -10.68 39.01 1.60
CA ASP A 266 -10.22 39.98 2.59
C ASP A 266 -10.44 39.46 4.00
N THR A 267 -11.54 38.80 4.26
CA THR A 267 -11.82 38.10 5.52
C THR A 267 -10.72 37.05 5.81
N TRP A 268 -10.34 36.27 4.79
CA TRP A 268 -9.25 35.30 4.91
C TRP A 268 -7.91 35.97 5.24
N ARG A 269 -7.55 37.05 4.54
CA ARG A 269 -6.32 37.80 4.82
C ARG A 269 -6.31 38.41 6.23
N GLN A 270 -7.45 38.99 6.66
CA GLN A 270 -7.63 39.55 8.00
C GLN A 270 -7.49 38.48 9.08
N LEU A 271 -8.11 37.31 8.88
CA LEU A 271 -7.93 36.16 9.79
C LEU A 271 -6.46 35.81 9.93
N LEU A 272 -5.73 35.62 8.84
CA LEU A 272 -4.31 35.28 8.88
C LEU A 272 -3.44 36.38 9.50
N ALA A 273 -3.82 37.66 9.35
CA ALA A 273 -3.13 38.78 9.93
C ALA A 273 -3.39 38.95 11.45
N SER A 274 -4.54 38.48 11.95
CA SER A 274 -4.92 38.52 13.36
C SER A 274 -4.29 37.42 14.20
N LEU A 275 -3.62 36.46 13.58
CA LEU A 275 -2.96 35.35 14.30
C LEU A 275 -1.57 35.72 14.80
N PRO A 276 -1.11 35.18 15.95
CA PRO A 276 -1.75 34.15 16.76
C PRO A 276 -2.90 34.65 17.65
N GLN A 277 -3.90 33.79 17.90
CA GLN A 277 -4.99 34.06 18.83
C GLN A 277 -5.16 32.92 19.83
N THR A 278 -5.53 33.24 21.06
CA THR A 278 -5.95 32.24 22.04
C THR A 278 -7.43 32.00 21.90
N VAL A 279 -7.80 30.74 21.61
CA VAL A 279 -9.20 30.29 21.48
C VAL A 279 -9.51 29.21 22.50
N ARG A 280 -10.76 29.12 22.92
CA ARG A 280 -11.24 28.07 23.82
C ARG A 280 -12.18 27.15 23.04
N LEU A 281 -11.80 25.89 22.93
CA LEU A 281 -12.54 24.87 22.16
C LEU A 281 -12.74 23.63 23.00
N ALA A 282 -13.87 22.94 22.77
CA ALA A 282 -14.08 21.60 23.33
C ALA A 282 -13.23 20.56 22.56
N GLN A 283 -12.47 19.78 23.29
CA GLN A 283 -11.72 18.66 22.70
C GLN A 283 -12.73 17.61 22.19
N PRO A 284 -12.70 17.26 20.89
CA PRO A 284 -13.78 16.45 20.27
C PRO A 284 -14.01 15.07 20.88
N LEU A 285 -12.96 14.46 21.46
CA LEU A 285 -13.05 13.10 22.04
C LEU A 285 -13.48 13.09 23.50
N THR A 286 -13.10 14.13 24.26
CA THR A 286 -13.33 14.17 25.71
C THR A 286 -14.39 15.17 26.15
N GLY A 287 -14.73 16.14 25.29
CA GLY A 287 -15.63 17.26 25.60
C GLY A 287 -15.00 18.33 26.53
N GLN A 288 -13.77 18.15 27.01
CA GLN A 288 -13.11 19.12 27.88
C GLN A 288 -12.77 20.41 27.13
N ILE A 289 -13.02 21.55 27.77
CA ILE A 289 -12.64 22.85 27.20
C ILE A 289 -11.15 23.06 27.37
N GLU A 290 -10.46 23.20 26.26
CA GLU A 290 -9.03 23.49 26.21
C GLU A 290 -8.79 24.90 25.67
N SER A 291 -7.75 25.58 26.18
CA SER A 291 -7.25 26.86 25.66
C SER A 291 -6.14 26.57 24.67
N LEU A 292 -6.30 27.02 23.43
CA LEU A 292 -5.41 26.77 22.33
C LEU A 292 -4.80 28.05 21.79
N GLN A 293 -3.50 28.01 21.49
CA GLN A 293 -2.84 29.02 20.70
C GLN A 293 -3.05 28.67 19.20
N LEU A 294 -3.97 29.38 18.56
CA LEU A 294 -4.23 29.21 17.13
C LEU A 294 -3.20 30.02 16.34
N THR A 295 -2.23 29.35 15.76
CA THR A 295 -1.18 29.98 14.94
C THR A 295 -1.57 30.00 13.47
N ARG A 296 -0.86 30.82 12.66
CA ARG A 296 -1.03 30.85 11.21
C ARG A 296 -0.82 29.46 10.56
N GLU A 297 0.23 28.75 10.99
CA GLU A 297 0.57 27.40 10.51
C GLU A 297 -0.51 26.39 10.85
N ALA A 298 -1.11 26.52 12.05
CA ALA A 298 -2.22 25.64 12.45
C ALA A 298 -3.44 25.87 11.55
N VAL A 299 -3.84 27.12 11.28
CA VAL A 299 -4.96 27.43 10.39
C VAL A 299 -4.70 26.95 8.98
N LEU A 300 -3.53 27.22 8.40
CA LEU A 300 -3.17 26.75 7.06
C LEU A 300 -3.19 25.22 6.97
N SER A 301 -2.72 24.51 8.00
CA SER A 301 -2.76 23.05 8.06
C SER A 301 -4.17 22.48 8.12
N LEU A 302 -5.08 23.13 8.87
CA LEU A 302 -6.48 22.73 8.98
C LEU A 302 -7.24 22.94 7.67
N VAL A 303 -7.02 24.05 6.98
CA VAL A 303 -7.67 24.35 5.70
C VAL A 303 -7.19 23.44 4.57
N ARG A 304 -5.93 23.02 4.60
CA ARG A 304 -5.34 22.17 3.55
C ARG A 304 -6.07 20.83 3.37
N LEU A 305 -6.46 20.17 4.47
CA LEU A 305 -7.09 18.84 4.39
C LEU A 305 -8.37 18.81 3.58
N PRO A 306 -9.36 19.71 3.80
CA PRO A 306 -10.56 19.80 2.97
C PRO A 306 -10.27 20.00 1.47
N LEU A 307 -9.19 20.71 1.12
CA LEU A 307 -8.84 21.00 -0.28
C LEU A 307 -8.45 19.77 -1.12
N TYR A 308 -8.25 18.59 -0.48
CA TYR A 308 -7.97 17.35 -1.21
C TYR A 308 -9.15 16.84 -2.06
N ALA A 309 -10.38 17.22 -1.73
CA ALA A 309 -11.54 16.78 -2.51
C ALA A 309 -12.57 17.92 -2.62
N PRO A 310 -13.16 18.14 -3.81
CA PRO A 310 -14.16 19.19 -4.01
C PRO A 310 -15.33 19.14 -3.03
N LEU A 311 -15.79 17.92 -2.69
CA LEU A 311 -16.90 17.73 -1.76
C LEU A 311 -16.58 18.23 -0.33
N THR A 312 -15.36 18.06 0.13
CA THR A 312 -14.92 18.53 1.45
C THR A 312 -14.47 19.98 1.44
N ALA A 313 -14.06 20.50 0.29
CA ALA A 313 -13.68 21.90 0.13
C ALA A 313 -14.88 22.85 0.10
N SER A 314 -16.06 22.37 -0.36
CA SER A 314 -17.30 23.15 -0.47
C SER A 314 -18.25 22.97 0.72
N ALA A 315 -17.91 22.16 1.71
CA ALA A 315 -18.67 21.95 2.93
C ALA A 315 -18.31 22.99 4.00
#